data_0e49e1d21d100e39044f3b7a3d41db48
#
_entry.id   0e49e1d21d100e39044f3b7a3d41db48
#
_cell.length_a   1.000
_cell.length_b   1.000
_cell.length_c   1.000
_cell.angle_alpha   90.00
_cell.angle_beta   90.00
_cell.angle_gamma   90.00
#
_symmetry.space_group_name_H-M   'P 1'
#
loop_
_entity.id
_entity.type
_entity.pdbx_description
1 polymer ?
#
loop_
_entity_poly.entity_id
_entity_poly.type
_entity_poly.pdbx_seq_one_letter_code
_entity_poly.pdbx_strand_id
1 'polypeptide(L)'
;MQHPQPPNEKQIQAAAFTETKLLAENARNVISLGRINEQIIVRKRFRAATANPDRCPASRRFDAERRYAWALSEDSDFVLRPIYTIVEAPVMAMVMPYCVHGSLDLLCRRPLSYVFSLLLMTDAAKGVAHAHALGVVLRDVKPGNCLVGADGVARLADFELVRHRC
;
A
#
# COMPACT_ATOMS: atom_id res chain seq x y z
N MET A 1 -8.62 4.21 23.31
CA MET A 1 -7.95 3.10 22.58
C MET A 1 -6.69 3.67 21.95
N GLN A 2 -5.54 3.14 22.32
CA GLN A 2 -4.27 3.57 21.71
C GLN A 2 -4.23 3.00 20.28
N HIS A 3 -4.08 3.89 19.29
CA HIS A 3 -3.81 3.48 17.91
C HIS A 3 -2.46 2.77 17.88
N PRO A 4 -2.32 1.64 17.14
CA PRO A 4 -1.05 0.97 17.03
C PRO A 4 0.01 1.95 16.51
N GLN A 5 1.07 2.10 17.28
CA GLN A 5 2.27 2.80 16.79
C GLN A 5 2.97 1.85 15.81
N PRO A 6 3.45 2.34 14.65
CA PRO A 6 4.18 1.49 13.73
C PRO A 6 5.51 1.04 14.37
N PRO A 7 5.66 -0.24 14.73
CA PRO A 7 6.94 -0.73 15.19
C PRO A 7 7.91 -0.79 14.00
N ASN A 8 9.16 -0.40 14.22
CA ASN A 8 10.26 -0.50 13.25
C ASN A 8 10.09 0.25 11.91
N GLU A 9 9.34 1.35 11.90
CA GLU A 9 9.24 2.19 10.71
C GLU A 9 10.61 2.80 10.34
N LYS A 10 11.06 2.54 9.12
CA LYS A 10 12.29 3.13 8.58
C LYS A 10 11.95 4.39 7.79
N GLN A 11 12.58 5.51 8.14
CA GLN A 11 12.46 6.78 7.41
C GLN A 11 13.69 7.02 6.55
N ILE A 12 13.48 7.61 5.38
CA ILE A 12 14.55 8.05 4.47
C ILE A 12 14.25 9.44 3.94
N GLN A 13 15.27 10.13 3.43
CA GLN A 13 15.12 11.43 2.78
C GLN A 13 14.50 11.27 1.38
N ALA A 14 13.74 12.27 0.95
CA ALA A 14 13.12 12.28 -0.37
C ALA A 14 14.13 12.18 -1.52
N ALA A 15 15.31 12.76 -1.36
CA ALA A 15 16.40 12.73 -2.34
C ALA A 15 16.99 11.34 -2.59
N ALA A 16 16.77 10.37 -1.67
CA ALA A 16 17.23 9.00 -1.85
C ALA A 16 16.48 8.24 -2.95
N PHE A 17 15.30 8.72 -3.35
CA PHE A 17 14.47 8.09 -4.37
C PHE A 17 14.70 8.73 -5.75
N THR A 18 15.18 7.95 -6.71
CA THR A 18 15.29 8.36 -8.12
C THR A 18 14.11 7.80 -8.90
N GLU A 19 13.23 8.69 -9.37
CA GLU A 19 12.06 8.32 -10.17
C GLU A 19 12.46 7.91 -11.59
N THR A 20 11.90 6.82 -12.09
CA THR A 20 12.15 6.32 -13.45
C THR A 20 10.90 6.29 -14.31
N LYS A 21 9.71 6.09 -13.72
CA LYS A 21 8.45 5.99 -14.45
C LYS A 21 7.25 6.35 -13.57
N LEU A 22 6.34 7.15 -14.12
CA LEU A 22 5.02 7.35 -13.53
C LEU A 22 4.16 6.10 -13.81
N LEU A 23 3.60 5.49 -12.75
CA LEU A 23 2.72 4.32 -12.85
C LEU A 23 1.25 4.71 -12.83
N ALA A 24 0.87 5.62 -11.93
CA ALA A 24 -0.50 6.11 -11.80
C ALA A 24 -0.51 7.50 -11.14
N GLU A 25 -1.52 8.28 -11.48
CA GLU A 25 -1.74 9.61 -10.91
C GLU A 25 -3.23 9.91 -10.81
N ASN A 26 -3.62 10.47 -9.68
CA ASN A 26 -4.97 10.97 -9.43
C ASN A 26 -4.94 12.21 -8.54
N ALA A 27 -6.12 12.74 -8.19
CA ALA A 27 -6.23 13.95 -7.36
C ALA A 27 -5.61 13.80 -5.94
N ARG A 28 -5.41 12.57 -5.46
CA ARG A 28 -4.96 12.29 -4.10
C ARG A 28 -3.51 11.82 -4.03
N ASN A 29 -3.09 11.00 -4.99
CA ASN A 29 -1.82 10.28 -4.93
C ASN A 29 -1.10 10.29 -6.29
N VAL A 30 0.22 10.23 -6.23
CA VAL A 30 1.10 9.95 -7.36
C VAL A 30 1.88 8.68 -7.05
N ILE A 31 1.79 7.70 -7.92
CA ILE A 31 2.49 6.42 -7.79
C ILE A 31 3.56 6.34 -8.87
N SER A 32 4.80 6.27 -8.48
CA SER A 32 5.94 6.21 -9.38
C SER A 32 6.85 5.03 -9.10
N LEU A 33 7.36 4.42 -10.15
CA LEU A 33 8.46 3.46 -10.11
C LEU A 33 9.77 4.23 -10.02
N GLY A 34 10.72 3.70 -9.28
CA GLY A 34 12.03 4.30 -9.15
C GLY A 34 13.01 3.36 -8.48
N ARG A 35 14.11 3.93 -8.03
CA ARG A 35 15.19 3.22 -7.35
C ARG A 35 15.60 3.93 -6.07
N ILE A 36 15.98 3.13 -5.09
CA ILE A 36 16.82 3.53 -3.96
C ILE A 36 18.02 2.61 -4.00
N ASN A 37 19.21 3.17 -4.19
CA ASN A 37 20.41 2.42 -4.54
C ASN A 37 20.12 1.56 -5.79
N GLU A 38 20.40 0.24 -5.74
CA GLU A 38 20.14 -0.70 -6.83
C GLU A 38 18.73 -1.34 -6.79
N GLN A 39 17.96 -1.10 -5.75
CA GLN A 39 16.65 -1.74 -5.56
C GLN A 39 15.55 -1.01 -6.32
N ILE A 40 14.80 -1.76 -7.16
CA ILE A 40 13.60 -1.26 -7.84
C ILE A 40 12.44 -1.25 -6.83
N ILE A 41 11.80 -0.09 -6.69
CA ILE A 41 10.75 0.14 -5.70
C ILE A 41 9.65 1.04 -6.26
N VAL A 42 8.53 1.11 -5.54
CA VAL A 42 7.41 2.01 -5.84
C VAL A 42 7.28 3.05 -4.74
N ARG A 43 7.13 4.32 -5.14
CA ARG A 43 6.79 5.41 -4.23
C ARG A 43 5.35 5.85 -4.44
N LYS A 44 4.53 5.79 -3.38
CA LYS A 44 3.20 6.42 -3.30
C LYS A 44 3.33 7.74 -2.58
N ARG A 45 3.23 8.84 -3.30
CA ARG A 45 3.26 10.21 -2.76
C ARG A 45 1.85 10.73 -2.56
N PHE A 46 1.58 11.28 -1.39
CA PHE A 46 0.29 11.85 -1.01
C PHE A 46 0.25 13.33 -1.40
N ARG A 47 -0.75 13.71 -2.19
CA ARG A 47 -0.94 15.11 -2.60
C ARG A 47 -1.73 15.89 -1.56
N ALA A 48 -1.31 17.12 -1.27
CA ALA A 48 -2.11 18.07 -0.55
C ALA A 48 -3.40 18.37 -1.34
N ALA A 49 -4.55 18.40 -0.66
CA ALA A 49 -5.80 18.80 -1.31
C ALA A 49 -5.73 20.29 -1.60
N THR A 50 -5.82 20.68 -2.87
CA THR A 50 -5.61 22.07 -3.31
C THR A 50 -6.84 22.96 -3.21
N ALA A 51 -8.05 22.42 -2.93
CA ALA A 51 -9.27 23.22 -3.13
C ALA A 51 -10.37 23.09 -2.06
N ASN A 52 -10.24 22.25 -1.04
CA ASN A 52 -11.28 22.15 -0.02
C ASN A 52 -10.68 21.79 1.35
N PRO A 53 -10.67 22.75 2.30
CA PRO A 53 -10.15 22.53 3.66
C PRO A 53 -10.95 21.48 4.45
N ASP A 54 -12.20 21.20 4.08
CA ASP A 54 -13.05 20.20 4.73
C ASP A 54 -12.72 18.75 4.30
N ARG A 55 -11.92 18.57 3.26
CA ARG A 55 -11.41 17.25 2.89
C ARG A 55 -10.25 16.86 3.79
N CYS A 56 -10.24 15.59 4.18
CA CYS A 56 -9.18 15.01 5.01
C CYS A 56 -7.78 15.40 4.47
N PRO A 57 -6.96 16.14 5.25
CA PRO A 57 -5.63 16.56 4.82
C PRO A 57 -4.78 15.40 4.35
N ALA A 58 -3.85 15.65 3.42
CA ALA A 58 -2.91 14.64 2.95
C ALA A 58 -2.15 13.97 4.09
N SER A 59 -1.78 14.74 5.13
CA SER A 59 -1.11 14.25 6.34
C SER A 59 -1.95 13.20 7.07
N ARG A 60 -3.26 13.42 7.27
CA ARG A 60 -4.14 12.45 7.95
C ARG A 60 -4.30 11.16 7.14
N ARG A 61 -4.39 11.26 5.81
CA ARG A 61 -4.48 10.08 4.92
C ARG A 61 -3.18 9.29 4.94
N PHE A 62 -2.07 9.99 4.83
CA PHE A 62 -0.74 9.42 4.93
C PHE A 62 -0.53 8.72 6.28
N ASP A 63 -0.82 9.39 7.39
CA ASP A 63 -0.67 8.84 8.73
C ASP A 63 -1.56 7.61 8.97
N ALA A 64 -2.79 7.63 8.47
CA ALA A 64 -3.68 6.49 8.57
C ALA A 64 -3.14 5.30 7.78
N GLU A 65 -2.83 5.48 6.49
CA GLU A 65 -2.32 4.41 5.64
C GLU A 65 -0.99 3.85 6.14
N ARG A 66 -0.06 4.72 6.51
CA ARG A 66 1.23 4.37 7.07
C ARG A 66 1.09 3.45 8.28
N ARG A 67 0.30 3.85 9.29
CA ARG A 67 0.10 3.06 10.51
C ARG A 67 -0.46 1.68 10.22
N TYR A 68 -1.53 1.61 9.41
CA TYR A 68 -2.16 0.33 9.10
C TYR A 68 -1.29 -0.56 8.22
N ALA A 69 -0.60 0.00 7.21
CA ALA A 69 0.30 -0.76 6.36
C ALA A 69 1.42 -1.43 7.17
N TRP A 70 2.06 -0.70 8.08
CA TRP A 70 3.08 -1.26 8.96
C TRP A 70 2.50 -2.26 9.95
N ALA A 71 1.44 -1.91 10.68
CA ALA A 71 0.87 -2.77 11.71
C ALA A 71 0.31 -4.09 11.13
N LEU A 72 -0.40 -4.03 10.01
CA LEU A 72 -0.99 -5.22 9.40
C LEU A 72 0.04 -6.11 8.70
N SER A 73 1.17 -5.56 8.28
CA SER A 73 2.21 -6.33 7.56
C SER A 73 3.28 -6.93 8.48
N GLU A 74 3.21 -6.72 9.79
CA GLU A 74 4.22 -7.22 10.71
C GLU A 74 4.21 -8.74 10.80
N ASP A 75 3.03 -9.33 10.90
CA ASP A 75 2.83 -10.76 11.08
C ASP A 75 2.02 -11.39 9.93
N SER A 76 2.08 -10.81 8.73
CA SER A 76 1.32 -11.33 7.59
C SER A 76 2.06 -11.17 6.26
N ASP A 77 2.27 -12.30 5.58
CA ASP A 77 2.80 -12.32 4.22
C ASP A 77 1.77 -11.87 3.16
N PHE A 78 0.49 -11.71 3.55
CA PHE A 78 -0.63 -11.37 2.67
C PHE A 78 -1.00 -9.88 2.71
N VAL A 79 -0.18 -9.06 3.38
CA VAL A 79 -0.26 -7.61 3.41
C VAL A 79 1.02 -7.03 2.86
N LEU A 80 0.93 -6.06 1.95
CA LEU A 80 2.10 -5.43 1.36
C LEU A 80 2.83 -4.58 2.40
N ARG A 81 4.03 -5.03 2.78
CA ARG A 81 4.86 -4.35 3.78
C ARG A 81 5.58 -3.17 3.14
N PRO A 82 5.45 -1.95 3.70
CA PRO A 82 6.29 -0.84 3.30
C PRO A 82 7.77 -1.12 3.60
N ILE A 83 8.67 -0.52 2.80
CA ILE A 83 10.12 -0.60 3.02
C ILE A 83 10.58 0.63 3.81
N TYR A 84 10.10 1.81 3.40
CA TYR A 84 10.44 3.10 3.98
C TYR A 84 9.24 4.05 3.97
N THR A 85 9.33 5.09 4.79
CA THR A 85 8.49 6.29 4.69
C THR A 85 9.35 7.52 4.46
N ILE A 86 8.77 8.51 3.79
CA ILE A 86 9.37 9.84 3.58
C ILE A 86 8.45 10.84 4.23
N VAL A 87 8.96 11.53 5.26
CA VAL A 87 8.25 12.58 6.00
C VAL A 87 9.10 13.84 5.95
N GLU A 88 9.14 14.47 4.78
CA GLU A 88 9.94 15.66 4.51
C GLU A 88 9.06 16.67 3.77
N ALA A 89 8.71 17.76 4.44
CA ALA A 89 7.85 18.78 3.84
C ALA A 89 8.44 19.35 2.55
N PRO A 90 7.68 19.48 1.44
CA PRO A 90 6.25 19.17 1.31
C PRO A 90 5.94 17.71 0.92
N VAL A 91 6.90 16.79 1.02
CA VAL A 91 6.76 15.40 0.56
C VAL A 91 6.35 14.49 1.70
N MET A 92 5.23 13.81 1.52
CA MET A 92 4.79 12.68 2.34
C MET A 92 4.59 11.49 1.42
N ALA A 93 5.36 10.43 1.61
CA ALA A 93 5.31 9.28 0.73
C ALA A 93 5.60 7.97 1.47
N MET A 94 5.07 6.88 0.92
CA MET A 94 5.42 5.51 1.29
C MET A 94 6.20 4.88 0.16
N VAL A 95 7.23 4.13 0.51
CA VAL A 95 8.05 3.36 -0.41
C VAL A 95 7.79 1.89 -0.17
N MET A 96 7.42 1.17 -1.23
CA MET A 96 6.96 -0.21 -1.20
C MET A 96 7.70 -1.07 -2.21
N PRO A 97 7.73 -2.40 -2.02
CA PRO A 97 8.25 -3.31 -3.02
C PRO A 97 7.52 -3.13 -4.37
N TYR A 98 8.24 -3.31 -5.47
CA TYR A 98 7.62 -3.37 -6.78
C TYR A 98 6.98 -4.74 -7.01
N CYS A 99 5.67 -4.79 -7.13
CA CYS A 99 4.91 -6.00 -7.46
C CYS A 99 4.88 -6.16 -8.99
N VAL A 100 5.73 -7.02 -9.51
CA VAL A 100 6.01 -7.14 -10.96
C VAL A 100 4.80 -7.59 -11.79
N HIS A 101 3.88 -8.34 -11.19
CA HIS A 101 2.65 -8.79 -11.85
C HIS A 101 1.51 -7.77 -11.74
N GLY A 102 1.71 -6.66 -11.02
CA GLY A 102 0.74 -5.59 -10.86
C GLY A 102 -0.42 -5.97 -9.93
N SER A 103 -1.58 -5.35 -10.14
CA SER A 103 -2.80 -5.63 -9.38
C SER A 103 -3.59 -6.80 -9.98
N LEU A 104 -4.42 -7.44 -9.14
CA LEU A 104 -5.30 -8.52 -9.61
C LEU A 104 -6.23 -8.06 -10.74
N ASP A 105 -6.66 -6.80 -10.73
CA ASP A 105 -7.50 -6.25 -11.80
C ASP A 105 -6.76 -6.19 -13.16
N LEU A 106 -5.47 -5.92 -13.17
CA LEU A 106 -4.64 -5.97 -14.37
C LEU A 106 -4.38 -7.42 -14.80
N LEU A 107 -4.11 -8.28 -13.83
CA LEU A 107 -3.78 -9.67 -14.07
C LEU A 107 -4.99 -10.44 -14.64
N CYS A 108 -6.20 -10.18 -14.13
CA CYS A 108 -7.44 -10.80 -14.59
C CYS A 108 -7.90 -10.36 -15.99
N ARG A 109 -7.24 -9.39 -16.62
CA ARG A 109 -7.48 -9.06 -18.05
C ARG A 109 -6.95 -10.12 -19.00
N ARG A 110 -6.19 -11.09 -18.49
CA ARG A 110 -5.69 -12.24 -19.26
C ARG A 110 -6.29 -13.52 -18.68
N PRO A 111 -6.46 -14.57 -19.48
CA PRO A 111 -6.89 -15.85 -18.98
C PRO A 111 -5.90 -16.39 -17.95
N LEU A 112 -6.36 -16.68 -16.76
CA LEU A 112 -5.61 -17.33 -15.70
C LEU A 112 -6.07 -18.77 -15.55
N SER A 113 -5.17 -19.67 -15.15
CA SER A 113 -5.59 -21.02 -14.79
C SER A 113 -6.49 -20.96 -13.54
N TYR A 114 -7.43 -21.89 -13.47
CA TYR A 114 -8.33 -22.00 -12.31
C TYR A 114 -7.58 -22.11 -10.98
N VAL A 115 -6.56 -22.97 -10.94
CA VAL A 115 -5.74 -23.16 -9.73
C VAL A 115 -5.04 -21.88 -9.31
N PHE A 116 -4.44 -21.15 -10.25
CA PHE A 116 -3.75 -19.89 -9.94
C PHE A 116 -4.74 -18.82 -9.45
N SER A 117 -5.90 -18.71 -10.08
CA SER A 117 -6.95 -17.80 -9.63
C SER A 117 -7.40 -18.11 -8.20
N LEU A 118 -7.58 -19.40 -7.88
CA LEU A 118 -7.97 -19.83 -6.53
C LEU A 118 -6.90 -19.50 -5.48
N LEU A 119 -5.62 -19.69 -5.81
CA LEU A 119 -4.50 -19.32 -4.92
C LEU A 119 -4.50 -17.83 -4.63
N LEU A 120 -4.60 -16.97 -5.66
CA LEU A 120 -4.62 -15.51 -5.49
C LEU A 120 -5.81 -15.03 -4.64
N MET A 121 -6.99 -15.63 -4.84
CA MET A 121 -8.17 -15.32 -4.02
C MET A 121 -7.98 -15.78 -2.57
N THR A 122 -7.36 -16.94 -2.36
CA THR A 122 -7.05 -17.46 -1.03
C THR A 122 -6.08 -16.55 -0.29
N ASP A 123 -5.04 -16.05 -0.97
CA ASP A 123 -4.09 -15.12 -0.38
C ASP A 123 -4.77 -13.80 0.03
N ALA A 124 -5.58 -13.22 -0.86
CA ALA A 124 -6.37 -12.02 -0.54
C ALA A 124 -7.30 -12.25 0.66
N ALA A 125 -7.98 -13.41 0.72
CA ALA A 125 -8.85 -13.77 1.84
C ALA A 125 -8.08 -13.91 3.16
N LYS A 126 -6.86 -14.49 3.14
CA LYS A 126 -5.99 -14.57 4.32
C LYS A 126 -5.58 -13.19 4.83
N GLY A 127 -5.25 -12.26 3.92
CA GLY A 127 -4.95 -10.88 4.29
C GLY A 127 -6.13 -10.17 4.95
N VAL A 128 -7.36 -10.36 4.40
CA VAL A 128 -8.59 -9.83 5.01
C VAL A 128 -8.85 -10.44 6.38
N ALA A 129 -8.74 -11.77 6.50
CA ALA A 129 -8.95 -12.47 7.77
C ALA A 129 -7.96 -12.00 8.85
N HIS A 130 -6.69 -11.80 8.47
CA HIS A 130 -5.67 -11.25 9.37
C HIS A 130 -6.05 -9.85 9.87
N ALA A 131 -6.44 -8.93 8.98
CA ALA A 131 -6.88 -7.60 9.36
C ALA A 131 -8.10 -7.65 10.31
N HIS A 132 -9.07 -8.51 10.03
CA HIS A 132 -10.26 -8.70 10.87
C HIS A 132 -9.92 -9.28 12.25
N ALA A 133 -8.96 -10.19 12.35
CA ALA A 133 -8.48 -10.73 13.62
C ALA A 133 -7.87 -9.66 14.52
N LEU A 134 -7.25 -8.62 13.91
CA LEU A 134 -6.73 -7.45 14.61
C LEU A 134 -7.80 -6.35 14.86
N GLY A 135 -9.08 -6.64 14.62
CA GLY A 135 -10.18 -5.69 14.80
C GLY A 135 -10.23 -4.57 13.76
N VAL A 136 -9.60 -4.75 12.61
CA VAL A 136 -9.48 -3.76 11.55
C VAL A 136 -10.46 -4.05 10.41
N VAL A 137 -11.24 -3.04 9.99
CA VAL A 137 -12.18 -3.11 8.85
C VAL A 137 -11.59 -2.40 7.65
N LEU A 138 -11.39 -3.10 6.54
CA LEU A 138 -10.64 -2.62 5.37
C LEU A 138 -11.48 -1.76 4.42
N ARG A 139 -12.72 -1.70 4.36
CA ARG A 139 -13.65 -0.85 3.59
C ARG A 139 -13.45 -0.75 2.07
N ASP A 140 -12.28 -1.02 1.52
CA ASP A 140 -11.98 -0.90 0.07
C ASP A 140 -11.23 -2.14 -0.45
N VAL A 141 -11.75 -3.32 -0.11
CA VAL A 141 -11.23 -4.58 -0.65
C VAL A 141 -11.72 -4.74 -2.09
N LYS A 142 -10.77 -4.70 -3.04
CA LYS A 142 -11.05 -4.84 -4.48
C LYS A 142 -9.80 -5.38 -5.21
N PRO A 143 -9.95 -5.96 -6.41
CA PRO A 143 -8.82 -6.50 -7.17
C PRO A 143 -7.70 -5.48 -7.45
N GLY A 144 -8.04 -4.19 -7.61
CA GLY A 144 -7.05 -3.12 -7.81
C GLY A 144 -6.17 -2.86 -6.59
N ASN A 145 -6.62 -3.24 -5.38
CA ASN A 145 -5.88 -3.10 -4.13
C ASN A 145 -5.21 -4.40 -3.66
N CYS A 146 -5.18 -5.43 -4.51
CA CYS A 146 -4.43 -6.66 -4.29
C CYS A 146 -3.29 -6.73 -5.30
N LEU A 147 -2.06 -6.64 -4.83
CA LEU A 147 -0.86 -6.60 -5.67
C LEU A 147 -0.13 -7.94 -5.63
N VAL A 148 0.36 -8.39 -6.80
CA VAL A 148 1.03 -9.69 -6.93
C VAL A 148 2.52 -9.49 -7.15
N GLY A 149 3.32 -10.02 -6.22
CA GLY A 149 4.77 -9.96 -6.24
C GLY A 149 5.40 -10.97 -7.21
N ALA A 150 6.73 -10.94 -7.34
CA ALA A 150 7.50 -11.90 -8.15
C ALA A 150 7.35 -13.35 -7.66
N ASP A 151 7.03 -13.53 -6.39
CA ASP A 151 6.75 -14.82 -5.75
C ASP A 151 5.36 -15.39 -6.07
N GLY A 152 4.54 -14.65 -6.83
CA GLY A 152 3.17 -15.03 -7.19
C GLY A 152 2.15 -14.88 -6.06
N VAL A 153 2.53 -14.32 -4.90
CA VAL A 153 1.64 -14.12 -3.75
C VAL A 153 0.86 -12.81 -3.90
N ALA A 154 -0.47 -12.88 -3.68
CA ALA A 154 -1.31 -11.69 -3.65
C ALA A 154 -1.30 -11.04 -2.27
N ARG A 155 -1.03 -9.73 -2.24
CA ARG A 155 -0.94 -8.93 -1.02
C ARG A 155 -1.90 -7.75 -1.05
N LEU A 156 -2.61 -7.55 0.04
CA LEU A 156 -3.45 -6.37 0.22
C LEU A 156 -2.59 -5.10 0.32
N ALA A 157 -3.04 -4.05 -0.34
CA ALA A 157 -2.44 -2.73 -0.35
C ALA A 157 -3.54 -1.65 -0.25
N ASP A 158 -3.14 -0.39 -0.06
CA ASP A 158 -4.02 0.79 0.03
C ASP A 158 -4.97 0.77 1.24
N PHE A 159 -4.45 1.28 2.36
CA PHE A 159 -5.15 1.30 3.65
C PHE A 159 -5.70 2.69 4.03
N GLU A 160 -5.93 3.60 3.07
CA GLU A 160 -6.44 4.96 3.33
C GLU A 160 -7.81 4.97 4.02
N LEU A 161 -8.67 3.98 3.73
CA LEU A 161 -10.07 3.95 4.19
C LEU A 161 -10.30 3.04 5.40
N VAL A 162 -9.26 2.49 5.95
CA VAL A 162 -9.32 1.54 7.07
C VAL A 162 -9.83 2.20 8.36
N ARG A 163 -10.55 1.40 9.19
CA ARG A 163 -11.05 1.80 10.51
C ARG A 163 -10.92 0.64 11.50
N HIS A 164 -10.72 0.96 12.79
CA HIS A 164 -10.94 -0.01 13.86
C HIS A 164 -12.43 -0.30 14.04
N ARG A 165 -12.77 -1.53 14.40
CA ARG A 165 -14.08 -1.87 14.95
C ARG A 165 -14.28 -1.07 16.24
N CYS A 166 -15.40 -0.36 16.35
CA CYS A 166 -15.86 0.23 17.60
C CYS A 166 -16.40 -0.88 18.50
#